data_abcd8dbbeb8d6f811ba494cd32709c91
#
_entry.id   abcd8dbbeb8d6f811ba494cd32709c91
#
_cell.length_a   1.000
_cell.length_b   1.000
_cell.length_c   1.000
_cell.angle_alpha   90.00
_cell.angle_beta   90.00
_cell.angle_gamma   90.00
#
_symmetry.space_group_name_H-M   'P 1'
#
loop_
_entity.id
_entity.type
_entity.pdbx_description
1 polymer ?
#
loop_
_entity_poly.entity_id
_entity_poly.type
_entity_poly.pdbx_seq_one_letter_code
_entity_poly.pdbx_strand_id
1 'polypeptide(L)'
;MGNLTPRRIFVTGVNGHIGNHIVRDLLEHGYAVRGSVRDLNDPSKTDHVLAHAADMGVEDRLELVEGDVLEADGWTERLEGCDGLFHTATIYSTRGPASEIIDTATLGTAHLLKAAASVGIERVVYTSSTAAIGNKPKGVVKDEAVWNEDASLPYTTAKTRSERLAWELAEEHDLDLRVINPTAVLGGGFVRPTPSVDFFGDAIAGNYPLAPKFPMSVVHVRDVARAHRRAFEVDEASGRFILAPHANITLATICRRIRTLNPTTKSPKYSLPNVLLSVAVLQDWLGGKFGRQRYLTRAVARNLMSGDTNYSSAKAEKVLGMDWEDFDTCIQDTVDAFL
;
A
#
# COMPACT_ATOMS: atom_id res chain seq x y z
N MET A 1 13.79 27.51 -25.01
CA MET A 1 13.00 26.33 -24.64
C MET A 1 11.82 26.86 -23.82
N GLY A 2 10.60 26.76 -24.32
CA GLY A 2 9.43 27.25 -23.58
C GLY A 2 9.29 26.47 -22.27
N ASN A 3 9.12 27.15 -21.15
CA ASN A 3 8.77 26.54 -19.89
C ASN A 3 7.36 25.93 -20.07
N LEU A 4 7.28 24.64 -20.40
CA LEU A 4 6.03 23.91 -20.32
C LEU A 4 5.67 23.83 -18.83
N THR A 5 4.48 24.27 -18.48
CA THR A 5 3.95 24.10 -17.13
C THR A 5 4.00 22.61 -16.77
N PRO A 6 4.58 22.21 -15.63
CA PRO A 6 4.64 20.80 -15.25
C PRO A 6 3.22 20.24 -15.09
N ARG A 7 3.02 19.00 -15.55
CA ARG A 7 1.76 18.30 -15.30
C ARG A 7 1.55 18.18 -13.79
N ARG A 8 0.31 18.45 -13.34
CA ARG A 8 -0.04 18.42 -11.92
C ARG A 8 -0.85 17.18 -11.60
N ILE A 9 -0.38 16.41 -10.65
CA ILE A 9 -1.05 15.20 -10.17
C ILE A 9 -1.64 15.46 -8.80
N PHE A 10 -2.92 15.13 -8.63
CA PHE A 10 -3.54 15.10 -7.32
C PHE A 10 -3.22 13.75 -6.64
N VAL A 11 -2.72 13.78 -5.41
CA VAL A 11 -2.41 12.57 -4.65
C VAL A 11 -3.16 12.62 -3.32
N THR A 12 -4.01 11.63 -3.05
CA THR A 12 -4.69 11.55 -1.75
C THR A 12 -3.82 10.82 -0.72
N GLY A 13 -3.86 11.25 0.55
CA GLY A 13 -3.16 10.56 1.63
C GLY A 13 -1.64 10.64 1.51
N VAL A 14 -1.12 11.79 1.10
CA VAL A 14 0.32 12.02 0.87
C VAL A 14 1.19 11.81 2.11
N ASN A 15 0.64 11.87 3.30
CA ASN A 15 1.35 11.61 4.55
C ASN A 15 1.44 10.11 4.92
N GLY A 16 0.83 9.23 4.12
CA GLY A 16 0.94 7.78 4.29
C GLY A 16 2.24 7.23 3.70
N HIS A 17 2.61 6.00 4.06
CA HIS A 17 3.85 5.36 3.59
C HIS A 17 3.97 5.34 2.06
N ILE A 18 2.93 4.90 1.33
CA ILE A 18 2.93 4.90 -0.14
C ILE A 18 2.82 6.33 -0.68
N GLY A 19 1.88 7.13 -0.14
CA GLY A 19 1.58 8.47 -0.65
C GLY A 19 2.79 9.41 -0.64
N ASN A 20 3.59 9.42 0.45
CA ASN A 20 4.76 10.29 0.52
C ASN A 20 5.86 9.87 -0.47
N HIS A 21 6.05 8.58 -0.73
CA HIS A 21 6.99 8.10 -1.74
C HIS A 21 6.51 8.41 -3.16
N ILE A 22 5.19 8.41 -3.41
CA ILE A 22 4.62 8.87 -4.69
C ILE A 22 4.90 10.36 -4.89
N VAL A 23 4.69 11.19 -3.86
CA VAL A 23 5.03 12.62 -3.94
C VAL A 23 6.49 12.81 -4.32
N ARG A 24 7.39 12.12 -3.63
CA ARG A 24 8.82 12.18 -3.91
C ARG A 24 9.15 11.77 -5.35
N ASP A 25 8.67 10.60 -5.80
CA ASP A 25 8.92 10.09 -7.17
C ASP A 25 8.36 11.05 -8.23
N LEU A 26 7.18 11.64 -8.04
CA LEU A 26 6.60 12.59 -8.96
C LEU A 26 7.43 13.89 -9.05
N LEU A 27 7.86 14.44 -7.92
CA LEU A 27 8.71 15.66 -7.89
C LEU A 27 10.06 15.41 -8.55
N GLU A 28 10.72 14.28 -8.29
CA GLU A 28 11.99 13.86 -8.93
C GLU A 28 11.85 13.76 -10.46
N HIS A 29 10.66 13.44 -10.97
CA HIS A 29 10.37 13.32 -12.40
C HIS A 29 9.71 14.56 -13.02
N GLY A 30 9.75 15.71 -12.33
CA GLY A 30 9.36 17.00 -12.90
C GLY A 30 7.87 17.31 -12.88
N TYR A 31 7.05 16.52 -12.16
CA TYR A 31 5.64 16.81 -11.94
C TYR A 31 5.46 17.87 -10.87
N ALA A 32 4.32 18.56 -10.92
CA ALA A 32 3.77 19.27 -9.78
C ALA A 32 2.78 18.34 -9.04
N VAL A 33 2.72 18.46 -7.73
CA VAL A 33 1.85 17.64 -6.90
C VAL A 33 0.92 18.53 -6.07
N ARG A 34 -0.37 18.25 -6.11
CA ARG A 34 -1.31 18.71 -5.08
C ARG A 34 -1.70 17.51 -4.22
N GLY A 35 -1.38 17.58 -2.93
CA GLY A 35 -1.53 16.45 -2.01
C GLY A 35 -2.56 16.71 -0.92
N SER A 36 -3.46 15.75 -0.63
CA SER A 36 -4.38 15.91 0.49
C SER A 36 -3.89 15.26 1.78
N VAL A 37 -4.07 16.01 2.88
CA VAL A 37 -3.93 15.57 4.26
C VAL A 37 -5.19 15.91 5.04
N ARG A 38 -5.47 15.20 6.14
CA ARG A 38 -6.69 15.47 6.95
C ARG A 38 -6.60 16.70 7.85
N ASP A 39 -5.40 17.23 8.05
CA ASP A 39 -5.16 18.36 8.95
C ASP A 39 -3.83 19.00 8.56
N LEU A 40 -3.87 20.17 8.01
CA LEU A 40 -2.70 20.94 7.58
C LEU A 40 -1.93 21.54 8.77
N ASN A 41 -2.57 21.67 9.93
CA ASN A 41 -1.96 22.27 11.12
C ASN A 41 -1.19 21.24 11.97
N ASP A 42 -1.21 19.95 11.59
CA ASP A 42 -0.47 18.90 12.28
C ASP A 42 0.88 18.65 11.58
N PRO A 43 2.02 19.13 12.11
CA PRO A 43 3.34 18.96 11.52
C PRO A 43 3.71 17.48 11.31
N SER A 44 3.20 16.58 12.15
CA SER A 44 3.42 15.13 11.97
C SER A 44 2.80 14.57 10.68
N LYS A 45 1.90 15.32 10.03
CA LYS A 45 1.26 14.96 8.77
C LYS A 45 1.83 15.71 7.57
N THR A 46 2.51 16.83 7.77
CA THR A 46 2.93 17.73 6.70
C THR A 46 4.44 17.79 6.51
N ASP A 47 5.22 17.88 7.58
CA ASP A 47 6.65 18.20 7.51
C ASP A 47 7.47 17.22 6.67
N HIS A 48 7.27 15.92 6.84
CA HIS A 48 8.01 14.91 6.09
C HIS A 48 7.67 14.91 4.59
N VAL A 49 6.45 15.34 4.22
CA VAL A 49 6.03 15.47 2.82
C VAL A 49 6.63 16.74 2.21
N LEU A 50 6.58 17.87 2.95
CA LEU A 50 7.16 19.15 2.53
C LEU A 50 8.68 19.05 2.39
N ALA A 51 9.34 18.27 3.25
CA ALA A 51 10.77 18.04 3.18
C ALA A 51 11.22 17.48 1.82
N HIS A 52 10.42 16.65 1.15
CA HIS A 52 10.78 16.15 -0.19
C HIS A 52 10.96 17.28 -1.21
N ALA A 53 10.08 18.28 -1.22
CA ALA A 53 10.18 19.41 -2.13
C ALA A 53 11.35 20.32 -1.74
N ALA A 54 11.55 20.56 -0.44
CA ALA A 54 12.65 21.37 0.08
C ALA A 54 14.02 20.76 -0.23
N ASP A 55 14.18 19.45 -0.03
CA ASP A 55 15.43 18.72 -0.34
C ASP A 55 15.81 18.80 -1.83
N MET A 56 14.83 18.95 -2.70
CA MET A 56 15.02 19.06 -4.15
C MET A 56 15.05 20.52 -4.66
N GLY A 57 14.71 21.50 -3.81
CA GLY A 57 14.60 22.92 -4.22
C GLY A 57 13.46 23.16 -5.21
N VAL A 58 12.32 22.49 -5.01
CA VAL A 58 11.14 22.54 -5.89
C VAL A 58 9.83 22.77 -5.10
N GLU A 59 9.90 23.58 -4.04
CA GLU A 59 8.79 23.87 -3.14
C GLU A 59 7.57 24.43 -3.87
N ASP A 60 7.78 25.16 -4.96
CA ASP A 60 6.76 25.70 -5.85
C ASP A 60 5.96 24.63 -6.60
N ARG A 61 6.43 23.38 -6.60
CA ARG A 61 5.75 22.24 -7.23
C ARG A 61 4.91 21.39 -6.27
N LEU A 62 4.94 21.68 -4.97
CA LEU A 62 4.17 20.93 -3.98
C LEU A 62 3.18 21.84 -3.27
N GLU A 63 1.90 21.52 -3.40
CA GLU A 63 0.81 22.14 -2.69
C GLU A 63 0.11 21.12 -1.80
N LEU A 64 -0.06 21.41 -0.50
CA LEU A 64 -0.88 20.58 0.38
C LEU A 64 -2.24 21.22 0.60
N VAL A 65 -3.30 20.39 0.57
CA VAL A 65 -4.68 20.79 0.83
C VAL A 65 -5.29 19.91 1.90
N GLU A 66 -6.23 20.48 2.67
CA GLU A 66 -6.97 19.71 3.65
C GLU A 66 -8.12 18.94 3.00
N GLY A 67 -8.31 17.66 3.36
CA GLY A 67 -9.43 16.86 2.88
C GLY A 67 -9.50 15.49 3.55
N ASP A 68 -10.69 15.15 4.01
CA ASP A 68 -11.04 13.82 4.49
C ASP A 68 -11.87 13.10 3.41
N VAL A 69 -11.43 11.91 3.00
CA VAL A 69 -12.10 11.12 1.96
C VAL A 69 -13.53 10.69 2.34
N LEU A 70 -13.88 10.77 3.63
CA LEU A 70 -15.25 10.55 4.11
C LEU A 70 -16.19 11.71 3.85
N GLU A 71 -15.66 12.91 3.64
CA GLU A 71 -16.44 14.08 3.29
C GLU A 71 -16.69 14.10 1.78
N ALA A 72 -17.95 14.26 1.37
CA ALA A 72 -18.29 14.25 -0.06
C ALA A 72 -17.94 15.57 -0.76
N ASP A 73 -17.99 16.66 -0.01
CA ASP A 73 -17.91 18.01 -0.57
C ASP A 73 -16.46 18.52 -0.73
N GLY A 74 -16.28 19.43 -1.66
CA GLY A 74 -15.03 20.16 -1.87
C GLY A 74 -13.94 19.40 -2.64
N TRP A 75 -14.19 18.18 -3.11
CA TRP A 75 -13.20 17.44 -3.91
C TRP A 75 -13.09 17.98 -5.33
N THR A 76 -14.20 18.49 -5.89
CA THR A 76 -14.22 19.14 -7.20
C THR A 76 -13.24 20.31 -7.24
N GLU A 77 -13.33 21.24 -6.30
CA GLU A 77 -12.46 22.41 -6.20
C GLU A 77 -10.99 22.03 -5.95
N ARG A 78 -10.77 20.99 -5.13
CA ARG A 78 -9.40 20.50 -4.85
C ARG A 78 -8.74 19.84 -6.06
N LEU A 79 -9.52 19.21 -6.93
CA LEU A 79 -9.05 18.51 -8.13
C LEU A 79 -8.91 19.44 -9.35
N GLU A 80 -9.51 20.63 -9.34
CA GLU A 80 -9.41 21.57 -10.46
C GLU A 80 -7.97 21.88 -10.85
N GLY A 81 -7.68 21.83 -12.16
CA GLY A 81 -6.37 22.09 -12.72
C GLY A 81 -5.33 20.98 -12.48
N CYS A 82 -5.77 19.78 -12.08
CA CYS A 82 -4.92 18.59 -12.05
C CYS A 82 -5.12 17.75 -13.32
N ASP A 83 -4.03 17.17 -13.83
CA ASP A 83 -4.01 16.34 -15.03
C ASP A 83 -4.28 14.85 -14.75
N GLY A 84 -4.28 14.47 -13.46
CA GLY A 84 -4.52 13.09 -13.03
C GLY A 84 -4.77 12.98 -11.53
N LEU A 85 -5.40 11.87 -11.13
CA LEU A 85 -5.65 11.52 -9.74
C LEU A 85 -4.93 10.22 -9.36
N PHE A 86 -4.09 10.27 -8.30
CA PHE A 86 -3.56 9.08 -7.64
C PHE A 86 -4.28 8.91 -6.30
N HIS A 87 -5.19 7.94 -6.25
CA HIS A 87 -6.00 7.71 -5.07
C HIS A 87 -5.37 6.64 -4.18
N THR A 88 -4.65 7.07 -3.13
CA THR A 88 -3.96 6.18 -2.20
C THR A 88 -4.58 6.18 -0.80
N ALA A 89 -5.38 7.19 -0.47
CA ALA A 89 -5.98 7.34 0.86
C ALA A 89 -6.91 6.18 1.19
N THR A 90 -6.64 5.50 2.30
CA THR A 90 -7.49 4.44 2.86
C THR A 90 -7.17 4.27 4.34
N ILE A 91 -8.07 3.65 5.09
CA ILE A 91 -7.75 3.16 6.43
C ILE A 91 -7.11 1.77 6.29
N TYR A 92 -5.78 1.72 6.39
CA TYR A 92 -5.07 0.46 6.55
C TYR A 92 -4.90 0.18 8.03
N SER A 93 -5.94 -0.39 8.65
CA SER A 93 -5.96 -0.74 10.06
C SER A 93 -6.52 -2.14 10.26
N THR A 94 -5.98 -2.82 11.27
CA THR A 94 -6.57 -4.05 11.82
C THR A 94 -7.40 -3.74 13.08
N ARG A 95 -7.53 -2.46 13.43
CA ARG A 95 -8.25 -1.95 14.60
C ARG A 95 -9.49 -1.17 14.16
N GLY A 96 -10.51 -1.21 15.01
CA GLY A 96 -11.75 -0.49 14.76
C GLY A 96 -12.87 -1.38 14.21
N PRO A 97 -14.08 -0.84 14.07
CA PRO A 97 -15.22 -1.53 13.50
C PRO A 97 -14.97 -1.90 12.03
N ALA A 98 -15.38 -3.10 11.64
CA ALA A 98 -15.25 -3.56 10.25
C ALA A 98 -15.98 -2.63 9.26
N SER A 99 -17.13 -2.07 9.67
CA SER A 99 -17.89 -1.09 8.89
C SER A 99 -17.07 0.15 8.58
N GLU A 100 -16.39 0.74 9.56
CA GLU A 100 -15.58 1.94 9.36
C GLU A 100 -14.47 1.73 8.31
N ILE A 101 -13.79 0.58 8.36
CA ILE A 101 -12.74 0.23 7.39
C ILE A 101 -13.33 0.10 5.98
N ILE A 102 -14.49 -0.56 5.85
CA ILE A 102 -15.15 -0.79 4.57
C ILE A 102 -15.72 0.52 4.03
N ASP A 103 -16.45 1.27 4.88
CA ASP A 103 -17.12 2.51 4.48
C ASP A 103 -16.10 3.57 4.05
N THR A 104 -14.99 3.73 4.79
CA THR A 104 -13.91 4.65 4.37
C THR A 104 -13.35 4.30 3.00
N ALA A 105 -13.11 3.01 2.75
CA ALA A 105 -12.57 2.59 1.46
C ALA A 105 -13.57 2.80 0.31
N THR A 106 -14.85 2.48 0.52
CA THR A 106 -15.87 2.56 -0.53
C THR A 106 -16.36 3.99 -0.75
N LEU A 107 -16.69 4.73 0.31
CA LEU A 107 -17.14 6.12 0.21
C LEU A 107 -16.03 7.02 -0.33
N GLY A 108 -14.80 6.88 0.20
CA GLY A 108 -13.67 7.67 -0.30
C GLY A 108 -13.42 7.44 -1.78
N THR A 109 -13.48 6.18 -2.25
CA THR A 109 -13.38 5.86 -3.67
C THR A 109 -14.49 6.53 -4.48
N ALA A 110 -15.75 6.45 -4.01
CA ALA A 110 -16.88 7.07 -4.72
C ALA A 110 -16.75 8.59 -4.81
N HIS A 111 -16.40 9.26 -3.71
CA HIS A 111 -16.25 10.72 -3.68
C HIS A 111 -15.17 11.20 -4.65
N LEU A 112 -14.00 10.56 -4.62
CA LEU A 112 -12.85 10.98 -5.43
C LEU A 112 -13.06 10.70 -6.93
N LEU A 113 -13.58 9.53 -7.32
CA LEU A 113 -13.77 9.21 -8.72
C LEU A 113 -14.88 10.06 -9.36
N LYS A 114 -16.00 10.30 -8.65
CA LYS A 114 -17.06 11.20 -9.12
C LYS A 114 -16.56 12.63 -9.27
N ALA A 115 -15.79 13.13 -8.31
CA ALA A 115 -15.20 14.47 -8.39
C ALA A 115 -14.17 14.54 -9.54
N ALA A 116 -13.35 13.54 -9.75
CA ALA A 116 -12.40 13.47 -10.87
C ALA A 116 -13.12 13.55 -12.22
N ALA A 117 -14.20 12.79 -12.39
CA ALA A 117 -15.03 12.84 -13.59
C ALA A 117 -15.65 14.24 -13.80
N SER A 118 -16.14 14.88 -12.74
CA SER A 118 -16.80 16.20 -12.83
C SER A 118 -15.88 17.34 -13.27
N VAL A 119 -14.57 17.23 -13.01
CA VAL A 119 -13.56 18.23 -13.43
C VAL A 119 -12.78 17.82 -14.68
N GLY A 120 -13.14 16.70 -15.32
CA GLY A 120 -12.53 16.23 -16.56
C GLY A 120 -11.15 15.59 -16.39
N ILE A 121 -10.84 15.05 -15.20
CA ILE A 121 -9.68 14.16 -15.04
C ILE A 121 -10.00 12.85 -15.73
N GLU A 122 -9.32 12.55 -16.81
CA GLU A 122 -9.53 11.33 -17.57
C GLU A 122 -8.83 10.11 -16.96
N ARG A 123 -7.61 10.28 -16.41
CA ARG A 123 -6.78 9.18 -15.92
C ARG A 123 -6.65 9.14 -14.41
N VAL A 124 -7.03 8.00 -13.84
CA VAL A 124 -6.97 7.74 -12.40
C VAL A 124 -6.07 6.53 -12.13
N VAL A 125 -5.09 6.69 -11.23
CA VAL A 125 -4.29 5.56 -10.72
C VAL A 125 -4.74 5.25 -9.28
N TYR A 126 -5.29 4.06 -9.09
CA TYR A 126 -5.93 3.64 -7.84
C TYR A 126 -5.05 2.64 -7.08
N THR A 127 -4.78 2.89 -5.81
CA THR A 127 -4.06 1.97 -4.94
C THR A 127 -5.00 0.96 -4.30
N SER A 128 -5.08 -0.21 -4.88
CA SER A 128 -5.74 -1.37 -4.29
C SER A 128 -4.76 -2.23 -3.47
N SER A 129 -4.84 -3.53 -3.55
CA SER A 129 -3.97 -4.49 -2.87
C SER A 129 -4.14 -5.88 -3.47
N THR A 130 -3.14 -6.77 -3.31
CA THR A 130 -3.33 -8.21 -3.54
C THR A 130 -4.40 -8.83 -2.62
N ALA A 131 -4.86 -8.10 -1.60
CA ALA A 131 -6.05 -8.48 -0.83
C ALA A 131 -7.31 -8.59 -1.70
N ALA A 132 -7.42 -7.82 -2.79
CA ALA A 132 -8.49 -7.89 -3.77
C ALA A 132 -8.29 -9.01 -4.82
N ILE A 133 -7.07 -9.53 -4.96
CA ILE A 133 -6.77 -10.73 -5.76
C ILE A 133 -7.11 -12.00 -4.95
N GLY A 134 -6.76 -12.00 -3.65
CA GLY A 134 -6.92 -13.14 -2.76
C GLY A 134 -5.73 -14.09 -2.78
N ASN A 135 -5.78 -15.09 -1.92
CA ASN A 135 -4.70 -16.05 -1.71
C ASN A 135 -5.05 -17.48 -2.18
N LYS A 136 -6.17 -17.65 -2.87
CA LYS A 136 -6.68 -18.94 -3.37
C LYS A 136 -6.82 -18.93 -4.90
N PRO A 137 -6.77 -20.12 -5.53
CA PRO A 137 -6.43 -21.41 -4.93
C PRO A 137 -4.93 -21.51 -4.61
N LYS A 138 -4.58 -22.39 -3.66
CA LYS A 138 -3.20 -22.68 -3.29
C LYS A 138 -2.50 -23.46 -4.40
N GLY A 139 -1.21 -23.15 -4.64
CA GLY A 139 -0.38 -23.82 -5.66
C GLY A 139 -0.59 -23.31 -7.07
N VAL A 140 -1.44 -22.29 -7.25
CA VAL A 140 -1.69 -21.65 -8.55
C VAL A 140 -1.11 -20.23 -8.54
N VAL A 141 -0.43 -19.85 -9.62
CA VAL A 141 0.02 -18.47 -9.83
C VAL A 141 -1.20 -17.61 -10.12
N LYS A 142 -1.36 -16.54 -9.35
CA LYS A 142 -2.47 -15.60 -9.50
C LYS A 142 -2.01 -14.39 -10.30
N ASP A 143 -2.76 -14.06 -11.32
CA ASP A 143 -2.57 -12.89 -12.16
C ASP A 143 -3.70 -11.85 -11.94
N GLU A 144 -3.70 -10.84 -12.77
CA GLU A 144 -4.63 -9.72 -12.70
C GLU A 144 -6.10 -10.07 -13.03
N ALA A 145 -6.38 -11.25 -13.60
CA ALA A 145 -7.75 -11.71 -13.86
C ALA A 145 -8.44 -12.26 -12.60
N VAL A 146 -7.66 -12.63 -11.59
CA VAL A 146 -8.18 -13.26 -10.36
C VAL A 146 -8.79 -12.22 -9.42
N TRP A 147 -9.95 -12.57 -8.82
CA TRP A 147 -10.61 -11.79 -7.77
C TRP A 147 -10.73 -12.59 -6.47
N ASN A 148 -10.68 -11.88 -5.34
CA ASN A 148 -10.92 -12.46 -4.03
C ASN A 148 -12.41 -12.68 -3.80
N GLU A 149 -12.90 -13.86 -4.15
CA GLU A 149 -14.31 -14.23 -3.91
C GLU A 149 -14.60 -14.65 -2.45
N ASP A 150 -13.54 -14.91 -1.67
CA ASP A 150 -13.63 -15.33 -0.25
C ASP A 150 -13.26 -14.22 0.73
N ALA A 151 -13.38 -12.95 0.36
CA ALA A 151 -13.04 -11.81 1.20
C ALA A 151 -13.90 -11.80 2.48
N SER A 152 -13.33 -12.20 3.61
CA SER A 152 -14.04 -12.33 4.89
C SER A 152 -13.43 -11.52 6.03
N LEU A 153 -12.17 -11.05 5.87
CA LEU A 153 -11.56 -10.14 6.82
C LEU A 153 -11.92 -8.69 6.46
N PRO A 154 -12.11 -7.79 7.45
CA PRO A 154 -12.50 -6.40 7.16
C PRO A 154 -11.69 -5.72 6.09
N TYR A 155 -10.35 -5.83 6.17
CA TYR A 155 -9.44 -5.24 5.20
C TYR A 155 -9.57 -5.87 3.80
N THR A 156 -9.63 -7.20 3.69
CA THR A 156 -9.78 -7.87 2.40
C THR A 156 -11.13 -7.54 1.77
N THR A 157 -12.19 -7.48 2.58
CA THR A 157 -13.52 -7.06 2.14
C THR A 157 -13.52 -5.61 1.64
N ALA A 158 -12.88 -4.69 2.40
CA ALA A 158 -12.77 -3.30 2.03
C ALA A 158 -12.07 -3.14 0.68
N LYS A 159 -10.89 -3.75 0.51
CA LYS A 159 -10.11 -3.64 -0.73
C LYS A 159 -10.81 -4.28 -1.94
N THR A 160 -11.46 -5.44 -1.76
CA THR A 160 -12.20 -6.08 -2.84
C THR A 160 -13.41 -5.24 -3.27
N ARG A 161 -14.19 -4.74 -2.31
CA ARG A 161 -15.39 -3.93 -2.60
C ARG A 161 -15.04 -2.58 -3.19
N SER A 162 -14.08 -1.87 -2.63
CA SER A 162 -13.69 -0.55 -3.12
C SER A 162 -13.06 -0.62 -4.52
N GLU A 163 -12.30 -1.67 -4.83
CA GLU A 163 -11.76 -1.85 -6.18
C GLU A 163 -12.85 -2.18 -7.19
N ARG A 164 -13.82 -3.06 -6.86
CA ARG A 164 -14.98 -3.32 -7.74
C ARG A 164 -15.78 -2.06 -7.99
N LEU A 165 -16.06 -1.28 -6.94
CA LEU A 165 -16.73 0.01 -7.06
C LEU A 165 -15.95 1.01 -7.93
N ALA A 166 -14.61 1.02 -7.81
CA ALA A 166 -13.79 1.88 -8.66
C ALA A 166 -13.94 1.54 -10.14
N TRP A 167 -14.00 0.25 -10.49
CA TRP A 167 -14.26 -0.20 -11.87
C TRP A 167 -15.66 0.14 -12.35
N GLU A 168 -16.70 -0.03 -11.52
CA GLU A 168 -18.09 0.36 -11.83
C GLU A 168 -18.19 1.86 -12.14
N LEU A 169 -17.57 2.70 -11.29
CA LEU A 169 -17.57 4.14 -11.49
C LEU A 169 -16.71 4.58 -12.69
N ALA A 170 -15.61 3.88 -12.95
CA ALA A 170 -14.80 4.19 -14.11
C ALA A 170 -15.54 3.89 -15.43
N GLU A 171 -16.31 2.82 -15.48
CA GLU A 171 -17.18 2.49 -16.62
C GLU A 171 -18.33 3.50 -16.74
N GLU A 172 -18.99 3.88 -15.63
CA GLU A 172 -20.10 4.84 -15.60
C GLU A 172 -19.69 6.23 -16.10
N HIS A 173 -18.44 6.65 -15.78
CA HIS A 173 -17.94 8.00 -16.03
C HIS A 173 -16.86 8.10 -17.10
N ASP A 174 -16.59 7.03 -17.85
CA ASP A 174 -15.56 6.95 -18.90
C ASP A 174 -14.15 7.38 -18.41
N LEU A 175 -13.75 6.90 -17.24
CA LEU A 175 -12.43 7.18 -16.65
C LEU A 175 -11.41 6.11 -17.06
N ASP A 176 -10.21 6.52 -17.52
CA ASP A 176 -9.06 5.63 -17.70
C ASP A 176 -8.51 5.20 -16.33
N LEU A 177 -9.13 4.17 -15.74
CA LEU A 177 -8.75 3.64 -14.44
C LEU A 177 -7.63 2.61 -14.58
N ARG A 178 -6.55 2.82 -13.81
CA ARG A 178 -5.40 1.91 -13.70
C ARG A 178 -5.19 1.55 -12.25
N VAL A 179 -5.18 0.26 -11.94
CA VAL A 179 -5.18 -0.21 -10.55
C VAL A 179 -3.86 -0.86 -10.21
N ILE A 180 -3.24 -0.39 -9.15
CA ILE A 180 -2.02 -0.96 -8.56
C ILE A 180 -2.41 -1.85 -7.39
N ASN A 181 -2.02 -3.13 -7.45
CA ASN A 181 -2.28 -4.15 -6.44
C ASN A 181 -0.97 -4.59 -5.76
N PRO A 182 -0.41 -3.79 -4.83
CA PRO A 182 0.81 -4.18 -4.14
C PRO A 182 0.55 -5.30 -3.14
N THR A 183 1.59 -6.10 -2.89
CA THR A 183 1.68 -7.01 -1.75
C THR A 183 2.02 -6.26 -0.46
N ALA A 184 2.62 -6.90 0.55
CA ALA A 184 3.09 -6.21 1.74
C ALA A 184 4.20 -5.23 1.36
N VAL A 185 3.94 -3.93 1.56
CA VAL A 185 4.86 -2.86 1.18
C VAL A 185 5.86 -2.63 2.31
N LEU A 186 7.15 -2.74 1.96
CA LEU A 186 8.31 -2.56 2.84
C LEU A 186 9.12 -1.34 2.41
N GLY A 187 10.10 -0.98 3.24
CA GLY A 187 10.97 0.18 3.08
C GLY A 187 10.78 1.19 4.20
N GLY A 188 11.64 2.18 4.27
CA GLY A 188 11.60 3.28 5.24
C GLY A 188 10.65 4.42 4.82
N GLY A 189 10.88 5.61 5.41
CA GLY A 189 10.18 6.84 5.03
C GLY A 189 8.73 6.93 5.53
N PHE A 190 8.35 6.21 6.55
CA PHE A 190 7.06 6.33 7.23
C PHE A 190 7.20 7.09 8.56
N VAL A 191 6.25 7.96 8.86
CA VAL A 191 6.15 8.61 10.18
C VAL A 191 5.47 7.67 11.19
N ARG A 192 4.49 6.90 10.71
CA ARG A 192 3.83 5.87 11.49
C ARG A 192 3.88 4.56 10.73
N PRO A 193 4.36 3.47 11.36
CA PRO A 193 4.38 2.17 10.72
C PRO A 193 2.97 1.74 10.28
N THR A 194 2.87 1.24 9.06
CA THR A 194 1.66 0.54 8.60
C THR A 194 1.60 -0.85 9.22
N PRO A 195 0.45 -1.53 9.28
CA PRO A 195 0.37 -2.89 9.83
C PRO A 195 1.36 -3.89 9.23
N SER A 196 1.72 -3.76 7.96
CA SER A 196 2.76 -4.58 7.34
C SER A 196 4.14 -4.31 7.94
N VAL A 197 4.50 -3.03 8.07
CA VAL A 197 5.81 -2.59 8.59
C VAL A 197 5.89 -2.82 10.10
N ASP A 198 4.79 -2.58 10.85
CA ASP A 198 4.69 -2.79 12.31
C ASP A 198 5.00 -4.24 12.69
N PHE A 199 4.50 -5.17 11.88
CA PHE A 199 4.79 -6.59 12.06
C PHE A 199 6.28 -6.92 11.93
N PHE A 200 7.01 -6.22 11.03
CA PHE A 200 8.46 -6.33 10.91
C PHE A 200 9.18 -5.67 12.09
N GLY A 201 8.70 -4.51 12.54
CA GLY A 201 9.21 -3.86 13.75
C GLY A 201 9.16 -4.78 14.97
N ASP A 202 8.04 -5.47 15.17
CA ASP A 202 7.90 -6.47 16.21
C ASP A 202 8.88 -7.65 16.06
N ALA A 203 9.13 -8.09 14.82
CA ALA A 203 10.12 -9.13 14.55
C ALA A 203 11.54 -8.64 14.88
N ILE A 204 11.90 -7.42 14.48
CA ILE A 204 13.20 -6.79 14.76
C ILE A 204 13.43 -6.63 16.26
N ALA A 205 12.41 -6.18 17.00
CA ALA A 205 12.43 -6.01 18.44
C ALA A 205 12.48 -7.34 19.24
N GLY A 206 12.24 -8.48 18.57
CA GLY A 206 12.22 -9.80 19.23
C GLY A 206 10.92 -10.12 19.96
N ASN A 207 9.82 -9.43 19.60
CA ASN A 207 8.51 -9.66 20.22
C ASN A 207 7.91 -11.02 19.82
N TYR A 208 8.48 -11.68 18.82
CA TYR A 208 8.14 -13.06 18.43
C TYR A 208 9.24 -14.00 18.86
N PRO A 209 9.00 -15.02 19.71
CA PRO A 209 10.01 -15.99 20.11
C PRO A 209 10.38 -16.95 18.96
N LEU A 210 9.42 -17.21 18.05
CA LEU A 210 9.54 -18.07 16.89
C LEU A 210 8.86 -17.46 15.68
N ALA A 211 9.47 -17.59 14.49
CA ALA A 211 8.90 -17.09 13.24
C ALA A 211 7.95 -18.10 12.60
N PRO A 212 6.66 -17.80 12.42
CA PRO A 212 5.74 -18.68 11.71
C PRO A 212 6.14 -18.83 10.23
N LYS A 213 5.85 -20.00 9.65
CA LYS A 213 6.08 -20.27 8.22
C LYS A 213 4.88 -19.84 7.38
N PHE A 214 4.38 -18.62 7.59
CA PHE A 214 3.33 -18.08 6.74
C PHE A 214 3.89 -17.70 5.38
N PRO A 215 3.13 -17.98 4.29
CA PRO A 215 3.47 -17.44 2.99
C PRO A 215 3.27 -15.91 3.00
N MET A 216 4.22 -15.20 2.46
CA MET A 216 4.21 -13.76 2.30
C MET A 216 4.72 -13.38 0.91
N SER A 217 4.36 -12.20 0.46
CA SER A 217 4.98 -11.53 -0.67
C SER A 217 5.24 -10.09 -0.28
N VAL A 218 6.35 -9.55 -0.73
CA VAL A 218 6.77 -8.20 -0.39
C VAL A 218 7.19 -7.43 -1.63
N VAL A 219 7.05 -6.11 -1.56
CA VAL A 219 7.49 -5.16 -2.57
C VAL A 219 8.06 -3.92 -1.88
N HIS A 220 9.06 -3.30 -2.46
CA HIS A 220 9.62 -2.06 -1.91
C HIS A 220 8.69 -0.88 -2.18
N VAL A 221 8.58 0.07 -1.25
CA VAL A 221 7.72 1.25 -1.39
C VAL A 221 8.10 2.14 -2.57
N ARG A 222 9.42 2.26 -2.90
CA ARG A 222 9.88 2.97 -4.09
C ARG A 222 9.36 2.35 -5.39
N ASP A 223 9.31 1.01 -5.45
CA ASP A 223 8.73 0.32 -6.61
C ASP A 223 7.24 0.59 -6.74
N VAL A 224 6.52 0.66 -5.61
CA VAL A 224 5.10 1.00 -5.62
C VAL A 224 4.89 2.42 -6.12
N ALA A 225 5.70 3.39 -5.68
CA ALA A 225 5.64 4.77 -6.16
C ALA A 225 5.94 4.85 -7.66
N ARG A 226 7.03 4.24 -8.11
CA ARG A 226 7.41 4.15 -9.52
C ARG A 226 6.32 3.51 -10.38
N ALA A 227 5.68 2.43 -9.90
CA ALA A 227 4.60 1.78 -10.61
C ALA A 227 3.38 2.69 -10.81
N HIS A 228 3.04 3.54 -9.82
CA HIS A 228 1.96 4.53 -9.97
C HIS A 228 2.29 5.53 -11.07
N ARG A 229 3.49 6.10 -11.07
CA ARG A 229 3.91 7.03 -12.13
C ARG A 229 3.96 6.34 -13.49
N ARG A 230 4.56 5.15 -13.59
CA ARG A 230 4.61 4.41 -14.85
C ARG A 230 3.23 4.02 -15.36
N ALA A 231 2.31 3.63 -14.46
CA ALA A 231 0.92 3.39 -14.83
C ALA A 231 0.23 4.64 -15.38
N PHE A 232 0.61 5.83 -14.94
CA PHE A 232 0.09 7.08 -15.47
C PHE A 232 0.74 7.48 -16.81
N GLU A 233 2.03 7.25 -16.99
CA GLU A 233 2.83 7.69 -18.15
C GLU A 233 2.64 6.80 -19.38
N VAL A 234 2.58 5.49 -19.19
CA VAL A 234 2.54 4.50 -20.29
C VAL A 234 1.15 4.45 -20.88
N ASP A 235 0.99 4.85 -22.14
CA ASP A 235 -0.32 4.93 -22.78
C ASP A 235 -0.98 3.54 -22.96
N GLU A 236 -0.18 2.50 -23.19
CA GLU A 236 -0.66 1.12 -23.32
C GLU A 236 -1.04 0.48 -21.98
N ALA A 237 -0.73 1.13 -20.84
CA ALA A 237 -1.10 0.63 -19.54
C ALA A 237 -2.61 0.65 -19.36
N SER A 238 -3.18 -0.47 -18.96
CA SER A 238 -4.63 -0.59 -18.70
C SER A 238 -4.92 -1.67 -17.67
N GLY A 239 -5.99 -1.51 -16.93
CA GLY A 239 -6.46 -2.52 -15.99
C GLY A 239 -5.63 -2.58 -14.70
N ARG A 240 -5.50 -3.78 -14.16
CA ARG A 240 -4.83 -4.07 -12.88
C ARG A 240 -3.35 -4.38 -13.10
N PHE A 241 -2.51 -4.09 -12.08
CA PHE A 241 -1.07 -4.42 -12.05
C PHE A 241 -0.68 -4.95 -10.69
N ILE A 242 -0.33 -6.23 -10.60
CA ILE A 242 0.15 -6.85 -9.36
C ILE A 242 1.63 -6.52 -9.16
N LEU A 243 1.96 -6.02 -7.96
CA LEU A 243 3.33 -5.75 -7.56
C LEU A 243 3.77 -6.73 -6.48
N ALA A 244 4.36 -7.85 -6.89
CA ALA A 244 4.78 -8.95 -6.02
C ALA A 244 6.12 -9.56 -6.47
N PRO A 245 7.21 -8.75 -6.62
CA PRO A 245 8.49 -9.24 -7.12
C PRO A 245 9.07 -10.35 -6.25
N HIS A 246 8.86 -10.27 -4.94
CA HIS A 246 9.34 -11.26 -3.97
C HIS A 246 8.14 -12.07 -3.44
N ALA A 247 7.55 -12.86 -4.32
CA ALA A 247 6.36 -13.65 -4.04
C ALA A 247 6.69 -14.98 -3.33
N ASN A 248 5.70 -15.50 -2.60
CA ASN A 248 5.69 -16.84 -2.00
C ASN A 248 6.90 -17.15 -1.10
N ILE A 249 7.42 -16.14 -0.42
CA ILE A 249 8.43 -16.30 0.64
C ILE A 249 7.75 -16.61 1.97
N THR A 250 8.51 -16.94 3.02
CA THR A 250 7.92 -17.12 4.36
C THR A 250 8.42 -16.06 5.32
N LEU A 251 7.59 -15.74 6.33
CA LEU A 251 8.02 -14.87 7.42
C LEU A 251 9.32 -15.38 8.06
N ALA A 252 9.45 -16.70 8.23
CA ALA A 252 10.67 -17.31 8.75
C ALA A 252 11.91 -17.02 7.88
N THR A 253 11.74 -16.93 6.56
CA THR A 253 12.80 -16.54 5.62
C THR A 253 13.17 -15.06 5.82
N ILE A 254 12.17 -14.20 5.97
CA ILE A 254 12.36 -12.76 6.24
C ILE A 254 13.11 -12.56 7.56
N CYS A 255 12.67 -13.18 8.65
CA CYS A 255 13.33 -13.08 9.96
C CYS A 255 14.79 -13.55 9.91
N ARG A 256 15.07 -14.61 9.16
CA ARG A 256 16.43 -15.09 8.94
C ARG A 256 17.26 -14.04 8.20
N ARG A 257 16.69 -13.41 7.17
CA ARG A 257 17.39 -12.40 6.38
C ARG A 257 17.68 -11.14 7.19
N ILE A 258 16.71 -10.65 7.98
CA ILE A 258 16.92 -9.57 8.95
C ILE A 258 18.14 -9.85 9.81
N ARG A 259 18.25 -11.04 10.41
CA ARG A 259 19.41 -11.40 11.25
C ARG A 259 20.72 -11.49 10.50
N THR A 260 20.70 -11.91 9.25
CA THR A 260 21.92 -12.01 8.42
C THR A 260 22.46 -10.62 8.09
N LEU A 261 21.57 -9.69 7.71
CA LEU A 261 21.94 -8.32 7.37
C LEU A 261 22.24 -7.49 8.63
N ASN A 262 21.49 -7.72 9.70
CA ASN A 262 21.58 -6.96 10.95
C ASN A 262 21.67 -7.91 12.17
N PRO A 263 22.86 -8.44 12.49
CA PRO A 263 23.05 -9.45 13.54
C PRO A 263 22.69 -8.96 14.96
N THR A 264 22.63 -7.64 15.17
CA THR A 264 22.29 -7.01 16.46
C THR A 264 20.79 -7.03 16.75
N THR A 265 19.94 -7.27 15.74
CA THR A 265 18.49 -7.38 15.92
C THR A 265 18.11 -8.61 16.73
N LYS A 266 16.98 -8.51 17.42
CA LYS A 266 16.42 -9.64 18.20
C LYS A 266 15.48 -10.52 17.38
N SER A 267 15.52 -10.39 16.05
CA SER A 267 14.64 -11.14 15.14
C SER A 267 14.69 -12.65 15.41
N PRO A 268 13.58 -13.40 15.33
CA PRO A 268 13.52 -14.82 15.67
C PRO A 268 14.56 -15.67 14.96
N LYS A 269 15.30 -16.47 15.73
CA LYS A 269 16.31 -17.40 15.19
C LYS A 269 15.69 -18.67 14.61
N TYR A 270 14.62 -19.14 15.21
CA TYR A 270 13.98 -20.42 14.89
C TYR A 270 12.60 -20.22 14.30
N SER A 271 12.23 -21.10 13.40
CA SER A 271 10.86 -21.09 12.82
C SER A 271 9.91 -21.90 13.67
N LEU A 272 8.67 -21.45 13.75
CA LEU A 272 7.56 -22.17 14.36
C LEU A 272 7.07 -23.24 13.39
N PRO A 273 7.06 -24.52 13.76
CA PRO A 273 6.40 -25.55 12.95
C PRO A 273 4.90 -25.27 12.82
N ASN A 274 4.32 -25.53 11.64
CA ASN A 274 2.90 -25.25 11.38
C ASN A 274 1.96 -26.02 12.33
N VAL A 275 2.36 -27.18 12.81
CA VAL A 275 1.61 -27.97 13.82
C VAL A 275 1.43 -27.22 15.14
N LEU A 276 2.33 -26.30 15.47
CA LEU A 276 2.26 -25.47 16.68
C LEU A 276 1.60 -24.10 16.47
N LEU A 277 0.99 -23.88 15.31
CA LEU A 277 0.32 -22.59 15.01
C LEU A 277 -0.78 -22.24 16.03
N SER A 278 -1.48 -23.26 16.56
CA SER A 278 -2.48 -23.07 17.61
C SER A 278 -1.89 -22.44 18.88
N VAL A 279 -0.62 -22.76 19.18
CA VAL A 279 0.12 -22.17 20.32
C VAL A 279 0.40 -20.69 20.05
N ALA A 280 0.83 -20.35 18.81
CA ALA A 280 1.08 -18.96 18.43
C ALA A 280 -0.22 -18.12 18.51
N VAL A 281 -1.35 -18.66 18.05
CA VAL A 281 -2.67 -18.00 18.18
C VAL A 281 -3.05 -17.80 19.66
N LEU A 282 -2.77 -18.76 20.51
CA LEU A 282 -3.02 -18.65 21.97
C LEU A 282 -2.10 -17.59 22.60
N GLN A 283 -0.82 -17.55 22.23
CA GLN A 283 0.12 -16.53 22.70
C GLN A 283 -0.28 -15.12 22.27
N ASP A 284 -0.68 -14.93 21.01
CA ASP A 284 -1.22 -13.67 20.50
C ASP A 284 -2.49 -13.24 21.25
N TRP A 285 -3.38 -14.19 21.56
CA TRP A 285 -4.57 -13.92 22.36
C TRP A 285 -4.24 -13.51 23.81
N LEU A 286 -3.31 -14.20 24.45
CA LEU A 286 -2.84 -13.82 25.79
C LEU A 286 -2.15 -12.45 25.77
N GLY A 287 -1.26 -12.18 24.79
CA GLY A 287 -0.62 -10.87 24.65
C GLY A 287 -1.65 -9.74 24.48
N GLY A 288 -2.73 -9.99 23.76
CA GLY A 288 -3.84 -9.04 23.59
C GLY A 288 -4.55 -8.68 24.90
N LYS A 289 -4.62 -9.59 25.89
CA LYS A 289 -5.14 -9.29 27.23
C LYS A 289 -4.23 -8.34 28.04
N PHE A 290 -2.95 -8.28 27.70
CA PHE A 290 -1.97 -7.41 28.31
C PHE A 290 -1.67 -6.15 27.46
N GLY A 291 -2.60 -5.77 26.56
CA GLY A 291 -2.51 -4.54 25.77
C GLY A 291 -1.65 -4.64 24.50
N ARG A 292 -1.11 -5.81 24.15
CA ARG A 292 -0.40 -6.00 22.87
C ARG A 292 -1.37 -6.02 21.70
N GLN A 293 -0.95 -5.51 20.56
CA GLN A 293 -1.72 -5.64 19.33
C GLN A 293 -1.82 -7.10 18.90
N ARG A 294 -3.03 -7.52 18.50
CA ARG A 294 -3.27 -8.87 18.01
C ARG A 294 -3.15 -8.92 16.51
N TYR A 295 -2.20 -9.70 16.00
CA TYR A 295 -1.97 -9.91 14.56
C TYR A 295 -2.42 -11.29 14.10
N LEU A 296 -2.47 -12.28 15.01
CA LEU A 296 -2.69 -13.68 14.68
C LEU A 296 -3.97 -14.22 15.32
N THR A 297 -5.13 -13.71 14.86
CA THR A 297 -6.40 -14.33 15.24
C THR A 297 -6.59 -15.70 14.56
N ARG A 298 -7.49 -16.53 15.07
CA ARG A 298 -7.83 -17.84 14.44
C ARG A 298 -8.29 -17.66 12.98
N ALA A 299 -9.02 -16.59 12.68
CA ALA A 299 -9.48 -16.28 11.32
C ALA A 299 -8.31 -15.93 10.39
N VAL A 300 -7.40 -15.06 10.85
CA VAL A 300 -6.19 -14.69 10.11
C VAL A 300 -5.30 -15.91 9.88
N ALA A 301 -5.02 -16.70 10.92
CA ALA A 301 -4.21 -17.91 10.81
C ALA A 301 -4.81 -18.91 9.80
N ARG A 302 -6.12 -19.12 9.84
CA ARG A 302 -6.82 -20.00 8.90
C ARG A 302 -6.72 -19.47 7.47
N ASN A 303 -6.94 -18.18 7.26
CA ASN A 303 -6.83 -17.55 5.94
C ASN A 303 -5.41 -17.68 5.37
N LEU A 304 -4.37 -17.34 6.15
CA LEU A 304 -2.96 -17.46 5.74
C LEU A 304 -2.54 -18.90 5.41
N MET A 305 -3.09 -19.89 6.11
CA MET A 305 -2.74 -21.30 5.90
C MET A 305 -3.53 -21.98 4.78
N SER A 306 -4.71 -21.44 4.44
CA SER A 306 -5.58 -22.01 3.39
C SER A 306 -5.18 -21.63 1.97
N GLY A 307 -4.31 -20.64 1.81
CA GLY A 307 -3.84 -20.14 0.53
C GLY A 307 -2.32 -20.03 0.47
N ASP A 308 -1.85 -19.33 -0.55
CA ASP A 308 -0.47 -18.89 -0.70
C ASP A 308 -0.42 -17.48 -1.34
N THR A 309 0.78 -16.91 -1.39
CA THR A 309 1.02 -15.60 -1.98
C THR A 309 1.78 -15.71 -3.30
N ASN A 310 1.46 -16.74 -4.09
CA ASN A 310 2.06 -16.98 -5.40
C ASN A 310 1.40 -16.08 -6.45
N TYR A 311 1.87 -14.85 -6.58
CA TYR A 311 1.39 -13.85 -7.52
C TYR A 311 2.37 -13.65 -8.66
N SER A 312 1.87 -13.21 -9.83
CA SER A 312 2.68 -12.83 -10.99
C SER A 312 2.76 -11.32 -11.11
N SER A 313 3.96 -10.76 -11.24
CA SER A 313 4.20 -9.36 -11.61
C SER A 313 4.54 -9.19 -13.09
N ALA A 314 4.41 -10.24 -13.90
CA ALA A 314 4.85 -10.25 -15.30
C ALA A 314 4.20 -9.15 -16.15
N LYS A 315 2.94 -8.78 -15.84
CA LYS A 315 2.26 -7.68 -16.54
C LYS A 315 2.89 -6.33 -16.18
N ALA A 316 3.19 -6.07 -14.91
CA ALA A 316 3.85 -4.84 -14.47
C ALA A 316 5.27 -4.73 -15.08
N GLU A 317 6.03 -5.81 -15.11
CA GLU A 317 7.34 -5.85 -15.74
C GLU A 317 7.26 -5.52 -17.24
N LYS A 318 6.37 -6.20 -17.96
CA LYS A 318 6.23 -6.06 -19.40
C LYS A 318 5.66 -4.72 -19.83
N VAL A 319 4.60 -4.24 -19.17
CA VAL A 319 3.83 -3.07 -19.63
C VAL A 319 4.38 -1.78 -19.00
N LEU A 320 4.65 -1.79 -17.69
CA LEU A 320 5.14 -0.61 -16.99
C LEU A 320 6.68 -0.49 -17.06
N GLY A 321 7.38 -1.51 -17.57
CA GLY A 321 8.83 -1.54 -17.60
C GLY A 321 9.44 -1.55 -16.19
N MET A 322 8.82 -2.31 -15.27
CA MET A 322 9.30 -2.38 -13.89
C MET A 322 10.58 -3.19 -13.78
N ASP A 323 11.55 -2.59 -13.11
CA ASP A 323 12.74 -3.21 -12.58
C ASP A 323 12.70 -3.08 -11.05
N TRP A 324 12.89 -4.17 -10.31
CA TRP A 324 12.54 -4.24 -8.91
C TRP A 324 13.74 -4.03 -8.01
N GLU A 325 13.52 -3.35 -6.89
CA GLU A 325 14.48 -3.38 -5.78
C GLU A 325 14.69 -4.82 -5.32
N ASP A 326 15.92 -5.18 -5.01
CA ASP A 326 16.23 -6.52 -4.53
C ASP A 326 15.68 -6.78 -3.12
N PHE A 327 15.54 -8.04 -2.78
CA PHE A 327 14.95 -8.46 -1.50
C PHE A 327 15.74 -7.97 -0.29
N ASP A 328 17.05 -7.87 -0.40
CA ASP A 328 17.91 -7.42 0.70
C ASP A 328 17.75 -5.93 0.95
N THR A 329 17.64 -5.14 -0.10
CA THR A 329 17.31 -3.71 -0.03
C THR A 329 15.95 -3.49 0.64
N CYS A 330 14.93 -4.27 0.27
CA CYS A 330 13.62 -4.21 0.94
C CYS A 330 13.73 -4.44 2.45
N ILE A 331 14.52 -5.43 2.87
CA ILE A 331 14.72 -5.75 4.29
C ILE A 331 15.57 -4.71 4.99
N GLN A 332 16.69 -4.29 4.39
CA GLN A 332 17.62 -3.33 5.01
C GLN A 332 16.96 -1.98 5.24
N ASP A 333 16.33 -1.39 4.21
CA ASP A 333 15.67 -0.09 4.34
C ASP A 333 14.53 -0.12 5.38
N THR A 334 13.86 -1.28 5.52
CA THR A 334 12.85 -1.44 6.57
C THR A 334 13.49 -1.52 7.95
N VAL A 335 14.59 -2.25 8.11
CA VAL A 335 15.28 -2.37 9.40
C VAL A 335 15.86 -1.03 9.84
N ASP A 336 16.48 -0.29 8.93
CA ASP A 336 17.11 1.02 9.21
C ASP A 336 16.08 2.06 9.68
N ALA A 337 14.83 1.92 9.24
CA ALA A 337 13.74 2.80 9.69
C ALA A 337 13.27 2.50 11.13
N PHE A 338 13.71 1.38 11.75
CA PHE A 338 13.39 1.01 13.14
C PHE A 338 14.59 1.10 14.08
N LEU A 339 15.80 1.30 13.58
CA LEU A 339 17.03 1.44 14.38
C LEU A 339 17.46 2.89 14.53
#